data_4c1b9bdd76cd78ea650bd71ea2cd212b
#
_entry.id   4c1b9bdd76cd78ea650bd71ea2cd212b
#
_cell.length_a   1.000
_cell.length_b   1.000
_cell.length_c   1.000
_cell.angle_alpha   90.00
_cell.angle_beta   90.00
_cell.angle_gamma   90.00
#
_symmetry.space_group_name_H-M   'P 1'
#
loop_
_entity.id
_entity.type
_entity.pdbx_description
1 polymer ?
#
loop_
_entity_poly.entity_id
_entity_poly.type
_entity_poly.pdbx_seq_one_letter_code
_entity_poly.pdbx_strand_id
1 'polypeptide(L)'
;MCIRDSLYLFHNKSFYFVRNMFMVAMGIALVGYTVMPTAPPRFFPEWGFLDSVSDFTGVSHDSVVANALFNPYAAVPSMHVCFALLIGVTLARLSKHRVTRVAWALYPLLVTFVIVATGNHFLSDAILGAVTAGLSAWAASWLARARPTAWAFRTAKA
;
A
#
# COMPACT_ATOMS: atom_id res chain seq x y z
N MET A 1 -14.93 16.12 -0.25
CA MET A 1 -13.70 16.33 0.54
C MET A 1 -12.91 15.02 0.56
N CYS A 2 -11.66 15.01 0.09
CA CYS A 2 -10.84 13.81 0.03
C CYS A 2 -10.41 13.38 1.45
N ILE A 3 -10.23 12.07 1.69
CA ILE A 3 -9.73 11.54 2.98
C ILE A 3 -8.44 12.24 3.39
N ARG A 4 -7.55 12.50 2.43
CA ARG A 4 -6.30 13.24 2.63
C ARG A 4 -6.54 14.63 3.20
N ASP A 5 -7.48 15.37 2.63
CA ASP A 5 -7.77 16.74 3.02
C ASP A 5 -8.40 16.78 4.42
N SER A 6 -9.27 15.82 4.72
CA SER A 6 -9.85 15.67 6.06
C SER A 6 -8.79 15.36 7.10
N LEU A 7 -7.85 14.46 6.82
CA LEU A 7 -6.73 14.15 7.71
C LEU A 7 -5.81 15.37 7.92
N TYR A 8 -5.51 16.09 6.85
CA TYR A 8 -4.66 17.28 6.92
C TYR A 8 -5.30 18.40 7.73
N LEU A 9 -6.57 18.68 7.50
CA LEU A 9 -7.28 19.82 8.13
C LEU A 9 -7.67 19.55 9.59
N PHE A 10 -8.13 18.33 9.90
CA PHE A 10 -8.71 18.03 11.22
C PHE A 10 -7.82 17.15 12.11
N HIS A 11 -6.85 16.43 11.54
CA HIS A 11 -5.97 15.50 12.24
C HIS A 11 -4.51 15.65 11.81
N ASN A 12 -4.00 16.87 11.83
CA ASN A 12 -2.70 17.24 11.28
C ASN A 12 -1.53 16.35 11.76
N LYS A 13 -1.44 16.03 13.06
CA LYS A 13 -0.40 15.12 13.59
C LYS A 13 -0.49 13.72 12.98
N SER A 14 -1.71 13.20 12.84
CA SER A 14 -1.95 11.89 12.21
C SER A 14 -1.62 11.92 10.72
N PHE A 15 -1.90 13.01 10.04
CA PHE A 15 -1.56 13.19 8.63
C PHE A 15 -0.05 13.04 8.38
N TYR A 16 0.79 13.75 9.13
CA TYR A 16 2.24 13.66 8.95
C TYR A 16 2.79 12.28 9.27
N PHE A 17 2.25 11.63 10.28
CA PHE A 17 2.62 10.26 10.62
C PHE A 17 2.27 9.28 9.47
N VAL A 18 1.05 9.36 8.95
CA VAL A 18 0.58 8.54 7.83
C VAL A 18 1.42 8.79 6.57
N ARG A 19 1.67 10.07 6.23
CA ARG A 19 2.54 10.43 5.12
C ARG A 19 3.92 9.77 5.24
N ASN A 20 4.52 9.83 6.42
CA ASN A 20 5.85 9.26 6.65
C ASN A 20 5.84 7.73 6.52
N MET A 21 4.78 7.05 7.01
CA MET A 21 4.61 5.61 6.79
C MET A 21 4.57 5.29 5.30
N PHE A 22 3.79 6.03 4.50
CA PHE A 22 3.72 5.83 3.05
C PHE A 22 5.08 6.03 2.38
N MET A 23 5.81 7.09 2.72
CA MET A 23 7.13 7.35 2.14
C MET A 23 8.14 6.24 2.46
N VAL A 24 8.16 5.77 3.70
CA VAL A 24 9.02 4.64 4.11
C VAL A 24 8.61 3.35 3.40
N ALA A 25 7.30 3.07 3.31
CA ALA A 25 6.79 1.89 2.63
C ALA A 25 7.18 1.89 1.14
N MET A 26 7.06 3.03 0.46
CA MET A 26 7.50 3.17 -0.93
C MET A 26 9.01 2.97 -1.08
N GLY A 27 9.82 3.47 -0.15
CA GLY A 27 11.27 3.23 -0.14
C GLY A 27 11.61 1.75 0.00
N ILE A 28 10.96 1.04 0.93
CA ILE A 28 11.13 -0.41 1.10
C ILE A 28 10.70 -1.16 -0.16
N ALA A 29 9.55 -0.79 -0.75
CA ALA A 29 9.04 -1.42 -1.96
C ALA A 29 9.98 -1.22 -3.15
N LEU A 30 10.53 -0.01 -3.34
CA LEU A 30 11.48 0.26 -4.41
C LEU A 30 12.73 -0.63 -4.29
N VAL A 31 13.25 -0.80 -3.09
CA VAL A 31 14.36 -1.74 -2.83
C VAL A 31 13.92 -3.18 -3.12
N GLY A 32 12.73 -3.59 -2.67
CA GLY A 32 12.19 -4.93 -2.93
C GLY A 32 12.08 -5.23 -4.42
N TYR A 33 11.50 -4.33 -5.20
CA TYR A 33 11.32 -4.48 -6.65
C TYR A 33 12.63 -4.52 -7.43
N THR A 34 13.68 -3.86 -6.93
CA THR A 34 15.00 -3.89 -7.58
C THR A 34 15.81 -5.13 -7.21
N VAL A 35 15.68 -5.63 -5.97
CA VAL A 35 16.45 -6.78 -5.47
C VAL A 35 15.77 -8.11 -5.80
N MET A 36 14.43 -8.14 -5.80
CA MET A 36 13.62 -9.34 -6.05
C MET A 36 12.50 -9.05 -7.08
N PRO A 37 12.85 -8.87 -8.36
CA PRO A 37 11.84 -8.74 -9.39
C PRO A 37 11.05 -10.04 -9.49
N THR A 38 9.76 -9.99 -9.22
CA THR A 38 8.87 -11.16 -9.16
C THR A 38 7.63 -10.96 -10.03
N ALA A 39 7.32 -12.00 -10.82
CA ALA A 39 6.13 -12.03 -11.67
C ALA A 39 4.88 -12.36 -10.83
N PRO A 40 3.73 -11.72 -11.11
CA PRO A 40 2.46 -12.08 -10.48
C PRO A 40 1.91 -13.42 -11.03
N PRO A 41 0.99 -14.09 -10.27
CA PRO A 41 0.40 -15.38 -10.70
C PRO A 41 -0.22 -15.38 -12.10
N ARG A 42 -0.86 -14.27 -12.49
CA ARG A 42 -1.52 -14.13 -13.79
C ARG A 42 -0.60 -14.33 -15.01
N PHE A 43 0.72 -14.30 -14.82
CA PHE A 43 1.69 -14.57 -15.89
C PHE A 43 1.96 -16.05 -16.11
N PHE A 44 1.29 -16.95 -15.36
CA PHE A 44 1.47 -18.39 -15.42
C PHE A 44 0.16 -19.09 -15.84
N PRO A 45 -0.28 -18.95 -17.10
CA PRO A 45 -1.51 -19.57 -17.59
C PRO A 45 -1.46 -21.11 -17.53
N GLU A 46 -0.27 -21.69 -17.58
CA GLU A 46 -0.05 -23.14 -17.42
C GLU A 46 -0.45 -23.65 -16.02
N TRP A 47 -0.55 -22.80 -15.03
CA TRP A 47 -1.02 -23.11 -13.65
C TRP A 47 -2.52 -22.82 -13.48
N GLY A 48 -3.22 -22.49 -14.55
CA GLY A 48 -4.65 -22.20 -14.54
C GLY A 48 -5.01 -20.79 -14.13
N PHE A 49 -4.03 -19.87 -14.03
CA PHE A 49 -4.32 -18.46 -13.79
C PHE A 49 -4.76 -17.75 -15.07
N LEU A 50 -5.75 -16.87 -14.95
CA LEU A 50 -6.21 -15.99 -16.02
C LEU A 50 -5.57 -14.61 -15.86
N ASP A 51 -5.15 -13.98 -16.96
CA ASP A 51 -4.69 -12.60 -16.93
C ASP A 51 -5.88 -11.63 -16.94
N SER A 52 -6.57 -11.57 -15.81
CA SER A 52 -7.75 -10.73 -15.62
C SER A 52 -7.50 -9.23 -15.89
N VAL A 53 -6.25 -8.78 -15.79
CA VAL A 53 -5.88 -7.38 -16.05
C VAL A 53 -5.86 -7.13 -17.55
N SER A 54 -5.19 -7.99 -18.34
CA SER A 54 -5.17 -7.88 -19.80
C SER A 54 -6.58 -8.06 -20.41
N ASP A 55 -7.35 -9.02 -19.90
CA ASP A 55 -8.73 -9.27 -20.34
C ASP A 55 -9.65 -8.07 -20.09
N PHE A 56 -9.51 -7.42 -18.94
CA PHE A 56 -10.38 -6.28 -18.58
C PHE A 56 -9.93 -4.97 -19.23
N THR A 57 -8.62 -4.73 -19.33
CA THR A 57 -8.07 -3.46 -19.83
C THR A 57 -7.82 -3.46 -21.33
N GLY A 58 -7.74 -4.64 -21.95
CA GLY A 58 -7.33 -4.80 -23.35
C GLY A 58 -5.83 -4.54 -23.58
N VAL A 59 -5.05 -4.35 -22.52
CA VAL A 59 -3.60 -4.08 -22.59
C VAL A 59 -2.84 -5.34 -22.20
N SER A 60 -2.19 -5.98 -23.17
CA SER A 60 -1.34 -7.15 -22.91
C SER A 60 -0.15 -6.78 -22.03
N HIS A 61 0.24 -7.71 -21.13
CA HIS A 61 1.46 -7.60 -20.33
C HIS A 61 2.75 -7.57 -21.17
N ASP A 62 2.69 -8.01 -22.46
CA ASP A 62 3.81 -7.91 -23.41
C ASP A 62 3.91 -6.56 -24.11
N SER A 63 2.97 -5.64 -23.86
CA SER A 63 2.97 -4.32 -24.49
C SER A 63 4.20 -3.51 -24.08
N VAL A 64 5.01 -3.09 -25.06
CA VAL A 64 6.19 -2.25 -24.85
C VAL A 64 5.83 -0.94 -24.14
N VAL A 65 4.69 -0.34 -24.50
CA VAL A 65 4.23 0.92 -23.89
C VAL A 65 3.81 0.69 -22.43
N ALA A 66 3.09 -0.40 -22.14
CA ALA A 66 2.71 -0.73 -20.77
C ALA A 66 3.96 -0.99 -19.89
N ASN A 67 4.91 -1.76 -20.42
CA ASN A 67 6.15 -2.09 -19.70
C ASN A 67 7.09 -0.89 -19.50
N ALA A 68 7.00 0.12 -20.35
CA ALA A 68 7.74 1.38 -20.15
C ALA A 68 7.14 2.25 -19.03
N LEU A 69 5.85 2.13 -18.76
CA LEU A 69 5.13 2.90 -17.75
C LEU A 69 4.95 2.17 -16.42
N PHE A 70 4.84 0.84 -16.47
CA PHE A 70 4.58 -0.02 -15.31
C PHE A 70 5.59 -1.16 -15.27
N ASN A 71 6.19 -1.39 -14.11
CA ASN A 71 7.05 -2.55 -13.93
C ASN A 71 6.16 -3.81 -13.74
N PRO A 72 6.08 -4.74 -14.71
CA PRO A 72 5.25 -5.92 -14.60
C PRO A 72 5.77 -6.94 -13.57
N TYR A 73 7.03 -6.83 -13.16
CA TYR A 73 7.69 -7.71 -12.19
C TYR A 73 7.76 -7.11 -10.79
N ALA A 74 6.91 -6.15 -10.47
CA ALA A 74 6.83 -5.51 -9.16
C ALA A 74 5.77 -6.17 -8.25
N ALA A 75 5.81 -7.50 -8.10
CA ALA A 75 4.83 -8.22 -7.29
C ALA A 75 5.19 -8.21 -5.79
N VAL A 76 6.48 -8.23 -5.42
CA VAL A 76 6.95 -8.33 -4.02
C VAL A 76 7.74 -7.08 -3.60
N PRO A 77 7.35 -6.47 -2.46
CA PRO A 77 6.18 -6.72 -1.60
C PRO A 77 4.89 -6.16 -2.18
N SER A 78 3.73 -6.76 -1.83
CA SER A 78 2.43 -6.25 -2.29
C SER A 78 2.11 -4.88 -1.68
N MET A 79 2.20 -3.83 -2.51
CA MET A 79 1.82 -2.48 -2.07
C MET A 79 0.31 -2.30 -1.92
N HIS A 80 -0.50 -3.13 -2.58
CA HIS A 80 -1.95 -3.14 -2.37
C HIS A 80 -2.29 -3.47 -0.91
N VAL A 81 -1.73 -4.55 -0.36
CA VAL A 81 -1.94 -4.93 1.04
C VAL A 81 -1.29 -3.94 1.98
N CYS A 82 -0.07 -3.50 1.68
CA CYS A 82 0.62 -2.50 2.50
C CYS A 82 -0.22 -1.23 2.65
N PHE A 83 -0.66 -0.62 1.56
CA PHE A 83 -1.47 0.60 1.60
C PHE A 83 -2.85 0.36 2.20
N ALA A 84 -3.48 -0.78 1.92
CA ALA A 84 -4.76 -1.12 2.53
C ALA A 84 -4.65 -1.19 4.06
N LEU A 85 -3.56 -1.74 4.61
CA LEU A 85 -3.30 -1.77 6.04
C LEU A 85 -3.04 -0.38 6.61
N LEU A 86 -2.19 0.43 5.97
CA LEU A 86 -1.90 1.79 6.43
C LEU A 86 -3.16 2.65 6.46
N ILE A 87 -4.00 2.57 5.42
CA ILE A 87 -5.26 3.31 5.32
C ILE A 87 -6.28 2.74 6.29
N GLY A 88 -6.54 1.43 6.22
CA GLY A 88 -7.58 0.75 6.99
C GLY A 88 -7.38 0.92 8.50
N VAL A 89 -6.17 0.65 9.00
CA VAL A 89 -5.86 0.82 10.44
C VAL A 89 -5.95 2.28 10.85
N THR A 90 -5.48 3.21 10.03
CA THR A 90 -5.55 4.65 10.34
C THR A 90 -7.00 5.11 10.43
N LEU A 91 -7.83 4.79 9.43
CA LEU A 91 -9.22 5.22 9.39
C LEU A 91 -10.08 4.50 10.44
N ALA A 92 -9.80 3.23 10.73
CA ALA A 92 -10.46 2.52 11.83
C ALA A 92 -10.20 3.21 13.19
N ARG A 93 -8.95 3.66 13.43
CA ARG A 93 -8.60 4.38 14.67
C ARG A 93 -9.24 5.77 14.77
N LEU A 94 -9.41 6.46 13.65
CA LEU A 94 -10.01 7.80 13.59
C LEU A 94 -11.53 7.79 13.51
N SER A 95 -12.12 6.65 13.17
CA SER A 95 -13.59 6.52 13.04
C SER A 95 -14.27 6.54 14.39
N LYS A 96 -15.27 7.42 14.54
CA LYS A 96 -16.10 7.52 15.75
C LYS A 96 -17.17 6.44 15.81
N HIS A 97 -17.79 6.10 14.66
CA HIS A 97 -18.86 5.12 14.58
C HIS A 97 -18.33 3.69 14.50
N ARG A 98 -18.98 2.77 15.23
CA ARG A 98 -18.57 1.35 15.29
C ARG A 98 -18.62 0.68 13.91
N VAL A 99 -19.65 0.95 13.12
CA VAL A 99 -19.82 0.36 11.79
C VAL A 99 -18.67 0.77 10.85
N THR A 100 -18.37 2.07 10.77
CA THR A 100 -17.26 2.58 9.94
C THR A 100 -15.90 2.07 10.42
N ARG A 101 -15.71 1.94 11.74
CA ARG A 101 -14.49 1.35 12.31
C ARG A 101 -14.31 -0.10 11.87
N VAL A 102 -15.36 -0.91 11.95
CA VAL A 102 -15.33 -2.31 11.53
C VAL A 102 -15.11 -2.40 10.02
N ALA A 103 -15.80 -1.60 9.21
CA ALA A 103 -15.61 -1.57 7.76
C ALA A 103 -14.15 -1.28 7.38
N TRP A 104 -13.53 -0.27 8.00
CA TRP A 104 -12.11 0.04 7.75
C TRP A 104 -11.16 -1.02 8.26
N ALA A 105 -11.47 -1.71 9.36
CA ALA A 105 -10.66 -2.81 9.86
C ALA A 105 -10.72 -4.04 8.94
N LEU A 106 -11.85 -4.28 8.27
CA LEU A 106 -12.04 -5.36 7.30
C LEU A 106 -11.50 -5.03 5.89
N TYR A 107 -11.30 -3.75 5.58
CA TYR A 107 -10.84 -3.31 4.26
C TYR A 107 -9.54 -4.00 3.78
N PRO A 108 -8.49 -4.17 4.61
CA PRO A 108 -7.29 -4.89 4.18
C PRO A 108 -7.52 -6.35 3.83
N LEU A 109 -8.44 -7.02 4.53
CA LEU A 109 -8.80 -8.41 4.20
C LEU A 109 -9.54 -8.49 2.87
N LEU A 110 -10.44 -7.55 2.59
CA LEU A 110 -11.11 -7.46 1.30
C LEU A 110 -10.12 -7.25 0.15
N VAL A 111 -9.18 -6.31 0.32
CA VAL A 111 -8.14 -6.05 -0.69
C VAL A 111 -7.28 -7.30 -0.91
N THR A 112 -6.85 -7.95 0.17
CA THR A 112 -6.07 -9.19 0.09
C THR A 112 -6.83 -10.28 -0.68
N PHE A 113 -8.11 -10.47 -0.36
CA PHE A 113 -8.95 -11.44 -1.07
C PHE A 113 -9.03 -11.11 -2.56
N VAL A 114 -9.30 -9.85 -2.92
CA VAL A 114 -9.43 -9.43 -4.32
C VAL A 114 -8.13 -9.68 -5.10
N ILE A 115 -6.98 -9.26 -4.59
CA ILE A 115 -5.71 -9.37 -5.33
C ILE A 115 -5.24 -10.82 -5.50
N VAL A 116 -5.59 -11.71 -4.57
CA VAL A 116 -5.31 -13.14 -4.68
C VAL A 116 -6.30 -13.80 -5.65
N ALA A 117 -7.60 -13.50 -5.52
CA ALA A 117 -8.64 -14.05 -6.38
C ALA A 117 -8.49 -13.64 -7.86
N THR A 118 -7.95 -12.44 -8.12
CA THR A 118 -7.68 -11.94 -9.48
C THR A 118 -6.31 -12.32 -10.03
N GLY A 119 -5.52 -13.16 -9.31
CA GLY A 119 -4.20 -13.59 -9.76
C GLY A 119 -3.15 -12.46 -9.82
N ASN A 120 -3.40 -11.32 -9.15
CA ASN A 120 -2.45 -10.20 -9.15
C ASN A 120 -1.28 -10.42 -8.18
N HIS A 121 -1.49 -11.19 -7.11
CA HIS A 121 -0.47 -11.48 -6.11
C HIS A 121 -0.63 -12.89 -5.56
N PHE A 122 0.49 -13.51 -5.19
CA PHE A 122 0.50 -14.67 -4.31
C PHE A 122 0.21 -14.27 -2.87
N LEU A 123 -0.23 -15.21 -2.05
CA LEU A 123 -0.44 -14.96 -0.62
C LEU A 123 0.87 -14.55 0.10
N SER A 124 2.01 -15.07 -0.34
CA SER A 124 3.34 -14.68 0.13
C SER A 124 3.61 -13.19 -0.03
N ASP A 125 3.21 -12.63 -1.20
CA ASP A 125 3.40 -11.21 -1.51
C ASP A 125 2.56 -10.33 -0.59
N ALA A 126 1.33 -10.80 -0.29
CA ALA A 126 0.43 -10.15 0.65
C ALA A 126 1.02 -10.13 2.08
N ILE A 127 1.60 -11.24 2.52
CA ILE A 127 2.29 -11.33 3.83
C ILE A 127 3.47 -10.35 3.88
N LEU A 128 4.31 -10.32 2.84
CA LEU A 128 5.43 -9.38 2.77
C LEU A 128 4.97 -7.92 2.69
N GLY A 129 3.84 -7.66 2.03
CA GLY A 129 3.16 -6.35 2.06
C GLY A 129 2.72 -5.95 3.46
N ALA A 130 2.18 -6.89 4.25
CA ALA A 130 1.81 -6.64 5.64
C ALA A 130 3.03 -6.39 6.53
N VAL A 131 4.12 -7.15 6.35
CA VAL A 131 5.40 -6.91 7.02
C VAL A 131 5.94 -5.52 6.67
N THR A 132 5.89 -5.12 5.41
CA THR A 132 6.30 -3.78 4.94
C THR A 132 5.48 -2.68 5.62
N ALA A 133 4.17 -2.86 5.78
CA ALA A 133 3.32 -1.92 6.51
C ALA A 133 3.74 -1.79 7.99
N GLY A 134 4.02 -2.91 8.66
CA GLY A 134 4.51 -2.93 10.04
C GLY A 134 5.86 -2.24 10.19
N LEU A 135 6.82 -2.56 9.32
CA LEU A 135 8.15 -1.94 9.31
C LEU A 135 8.07 -0.44 9.03
N SER A 136 7.23 -0.01 8.11
CA SER A 136 7.05 1.41 7.80
C SER A 136 6.42 2.18 8.96
N ALA A 137 5.46 1.59 9.68
CA ALA A 137 4.89 2.19 10.88
C ALA A 137 5.90 2.30 12.02
N TRP A 138 6.70 1.24 12.21
CA TRP A 138 7.80 1.24 13.19
C TRP A 138 8.86 2.30 12.86
N ALA A 139 9.35 2.34 11.61
CA ALA A 139 10.36 3.29 11.17
C ALA A 139 9.85 4.73 11.23
N ALA A 140 8.60 5.00 10.81
CA ALA A 140 7.99 6.31 10.93
C ALA A 140 7.88 6.76 12.39
N SER A 141 7.55 5.85 13.31
CA SER A 141 7.51 6.11 14.76
C SER A 141 8.90 6.41 15.31
N TRP A 142 9.92 5.67 14.89
CA TRP A 142 11.30 5.88 15.30
C TRP A 142 11.83 7.22 14.79
N LEU A 143 11.63 7.53 13.51
CA LEU A 143 12.04 8.79 12.89
C LEU A 143 11.35 10.00 13.53
N ALA A 144 10.06 9.90 13.88
CA ALA A 144 9.34 10.96 14.58
C ALA A 144 9.92 11.28 15.96
N ARG A 145 10.50 10.26 16.65
CA ARG A 145 11.19 10.45 17.93
C ARG A 145 12.62 10.97 17.76
N ALA A 146 13.37 10.42 16.78
CA ALA A 146 14.78 10.76 16.56
C ALA A 146 14.96 12.13 15.91
N ARG A 147 14.07 12.55 15.02
CA ARG A 147 14.16 13.77 14.23
C ARG A 147 12.81 14.50 14.13
N PRO A 148 12.21 14.95 15.23
CA PRO A 148 10.87 15.54 15.25
C PRO A 148 10.73 16.79 14.39
N THR A 149 11.80 17.57 14.23
CA THR A 149 11.79 18.81 13.45
C THR A 149 11.96 18.59 11.95
N ALA A 150 12.57 17.47 11.53
CA ALA A 150 12.82 17.17 10.13
C ALA A 150 11.61 16.52 9.45
N TRP A 151 10.74 15.83 10.22
CA TRP A 151 9.63 15.01 9.70
C TRP A 151 8.24 15.62 9.89
N ALA A 152 8.12 16.66 10.67
CA ALA A 152 6.91 17.46 10.78
C ALA A 152 7.22 18.89 10.33
N PHE A 153 6.44 19.43 9.39
CA PHE A 153 6.51 20.87 9.14
C PHE A 153 6.05 21.58 10.40
N ARG A 154 6.89 22.47 10.93
CA ARG A 154 6.47 23.39 11.98
C ARG A 154 5.31 24.21 11.40
N THR A 155 4.11 24.02 11.91
CA THR A 155 3.11 25.06 11.80
C THR A 155 3.73 26.28 12.48
N ALA A 156 3.96 27.37 11.72
CA ALA A 156 4.32 28.64 12.33
C ALA A 156 3.30 28.90 13.44
N LYS A 157 3.80 29.10 14.66
CA LYS A 157 2.95 29.58 15.74
C LYS A 157 2.42 30.92 15.27
N ALA A 158 1.11 30.97 14.95
CA ALA A 158 0.39 32.22 14.85
C ALA A 158 0.31 32.84 16.24
#